data_7fe2b492403a64a0d1ee54a90a3523a0
#
_entry.id   7fe2b492403a64a0d1ee54a90a3523a0
#
_cell.length_a   1.000
_cell.length_b   1.000
_cell.length_c   1.000
_cell.angle_alpha   90.00
_cell.angle_beta   90.00
_cell.angle_gamma   90.00
#
_symmetry.space_group_name_H-M   'P 1'
#
loop_
_entity.id
_entity.type
_entity.pdbx_description
1 polymer ?
#
loop_
_entity_poly.entity_id
_entity_poly.type
_entity_poly.pdbx_seq_one_letter_code
_entity_poly.pdbx_strand_id
1 'polypeptide(L)'
;MHKTLLKVVMILLLVSLHLSCSQEARHQVLELKEYDSISVAIDYPILSNYVRLVPYARNGELFVVGYNHFEHYYDFVNLSGGEHFSVEMEKEGPDGVLVSGGFWVNEDYIVCRNDVGLVVLGMDGKVRHRIPIEELLHPTDVYVNRLGEDALGNYDYVQNDGSRCFIPMISLRKDVDVAIGKVYDAKTSSLELLPILYPDSIRNLYQVNSLITPYMNGYADRIVYNFPISSKVYCYDLKTKKTKVMDMRSETIPNAVDMEEFKNMDWFRRMMEEDMTSRFLWAHYSAKSGKYYRVHFASRENFEDKANNKRYLMVYDEKTGEIKEYLLPARFSATFFIHDDVIYFDFDGTNDEVLTFAKIDLMKL
;
A
#
# COMPACT_ATOMS: atom_id res chain seq x y z
N MET A 1 31.13 -47.14 30.69
CA MET A 1 30.09 -46.09 30.83
C MET A 1 30.30 -44.89 29.92
N HIS A 2 31.44 -44.27 29.77
CA HIS A 2 31.64 -43.08 28.95
C HIS A 2 31.31 -43.24 27.45
N LYS A 3 31.68 -44.39 26.83
CA LYS A 3 31.40 -44.62 25.39
C LYS A 3 29.91 -44.78 25.05
N THR A 4 29.13 -45.28 25.99
CA THR A 4 27.67 -45.44 25.82
C THR A 4 26.94 -44.09 25.96
N LEU A 5 27.37 -43.23 26.91
CA LEU A 5 26.83 -41.88 27.11
C LEU A 5 27.08 -40.99 25.88
N LEU A 6 28.29 -41.08 25.30
CA LEU A 6 28.65 -40.30 24.10
C LEU A 6 27.79 -40.68 22.87
N LYS A 7 27.48 -41.98 22.72
CA LYS A 7 26.59 -42.45 21.64
C LYS A 7 25.15 -41.95 21.81
N VAL A 8 24.63 -41.93 23.02
CA VAL A 8 23.27 -41.43 23.32
C VAL A 8 23.16 -39.91 23.08
N VAL A 9 24.17 -39.14 23.49
CA VAL A 9 24.23 -37.69 23.24
C VAL A 9 24.35 -37.41 21.73
N MET A 10 25.13 -38.18 20.98
CA MET A 10 25.24 -38.02 19.53
C MET A 10 23.95 -38.37 18.77
N ILE A 11 23.20 -39.38 19.23
CA ILE A 11 21.89 -39.75 18.67
C ILE A 11 20.86 -38.66 18.99
N LEU A 12 20.85 -38.12 20.21
CA LEU A 12 19.97 -37.03 20.57
C LEU A 12 20.26 -35.72 19.78
N LEU A 13 21.54 -35.44 19.52
CA LEU A 13 21.94 -34.31 18.65
C LEU A 13 21.54 -34.54 17.18
N LEU A 14 21.67 -35.74 16.66
CA LEU A 14 21.20 -36.10 15.31
C LEU A 14 19.70 -36.05 15.19
N VAL A 15 18.94 -36.48 16.18
CA VAL A 15 17.48 -36.40 16.23
C VAL A 15 17.04 -34.95 16.34
N SER A 16 17.72 -34.09 17.12
CA SER A 16 17.40 -32.66 17.20
C SER A 16 17.74 -31.93 15.89
N LEU A 17 18.75 -32.32 15.15
CA LEU A 17 19.07 -31.81 13.83
C LEU A 17 18.05 -32.23 12.74
N HIS A 18 17.47 -33.40 12.87
CA HIS A 18 16.38 -33.83 11.97
C HIS A 18 15.01 -33.27 12.33
N LEU A 19 14.79 -32.87 13.58
CA LEU A 19 13.56 -32.15 14.00
C LEU A 19 13.61 -30.65 13.66
N SER A 20 14.76 -30.12 13.29
CA SER A 20 14.93 -28.80 12.65
C SER A 20 14.65 -28.88 11.14
N CYS A 21 13.78 -29.78 10.70
CA CYS A 21 13.24 -29.76 9.36
C CYS A 21 12.50 -28.42 9.23
N SER A 22 13.06 -27.52 8.46
CA SER A 22 12.37 -26.30 8.02
C SER A 22 11.01 -26.78 7.49
N GLN A 23 9.95 -26.44 8.20
CA GLN A 23 8.61 -26.60 7.67
C GLN A 23 8.61 -25.75 6.38
N GLU A 24 8.80 -26.39 5.22
CA GLU A 24 8.60 -25.72 3.95
C GLU A 24 7.21 -25.10 4.02
N ALA A 25 7.16 -23.79 3.89
CA ALA A 25 5.91 -23.07 3.93
C ALA A 25 4.99 -23.71 2.88
N ARG A 26 3.87 -24.28 3.32
CA ARG A 26 2.90 -24.86 2.39
C ARG A 26 2.32 -23.72 1.57
N HIS A 27 2.55 -23.78 0.28
CA HIS A 27 2.03 -22.83 -0.67
C HIS A 27 0.83 -23.44 -1.40
N GLN A 28 -0.23 -22.65 -1.59
CA GLN A 28 -1.42 -23.07 -2.30
C GLN A 28 -1.91 -21.96 -3.21
N VAL A 29 -2.20 -22.27 -4.47
CA VAL A 29 -2.85 -21.37 -5.42
C VAL A 29 -4.31 -21.81 -5.56
N LEU A 30 -5.23 -20.91 -5.28
CA LEU A 30 -6.67 -21.15 -5.20
C LEU A 30 -7.42 -20.15 -6.09
N GLU A 31 -8.68 -20.44 -6.41
CA GLU A 31 -9.59 -19.45 -7.00
C GLU A 31 -10.45 -18.82 -5.90
N LEU A 32 -10.63 -17.52 -5.95
CA LEU A 32 -11.58 -16.83 -5.09
C LEU A 32 -13.01 -17.09 -5.61
N LYS A 33 -13.79 -17.87 -4.88
CA LYS A 33 -15.14 -18.28 -5.29
C LYS A 33 -16.25 -17.55 -4.56
N GLU A 34 -15.98 -17.08 -3.34
CA GLU A 34 -16.99 -16.49 -2.47
C GLU A 34 -16.59 -15.05 -2.14
N TYR A 35 -17.47 -14.13 -2.47
CA TYR A 35 -17.42 -12.73 -2.07
C TYR A 35 -18.83 -12.14 -2.12
N ASP A 36 -19.07 -11.16 -1.27
CA ASP A 36 -20.28 -10.35 -1.29
C ASP A 36 -20.09 -9.15 -2.21
N SER A 37 -21.15 -8.40 -2.46
CA SER A 37 -21.04 -7.10 -3.13
C SER A 37 -21.90 -6.06 -2.41
N ILE A 38 -21.49 -4.81 -2.54
CA ILE A 38 -22.23 -3.65 -2.08
C ILE A 38 -22.31 -2.65 -3.23
N SER A 39 -23.51 -2.12 -3.46
CA SER A 39 -23.75 -1.10 -4.49
C SER A 39 -24.42 0.10 -3.84
N VAL A 40 -23.94 1.28 -4.16
CA VAL A 40 -24.44 2.55 -3.63
C VAL A 40 -24.80 3.45 -4.81
N ALA A 41 -26.04 3.90 -4.84
CA ALA A 41 -26.47 4.91 -5.82
C ALA A 41 -25.77 6.25 -5.54
N ILE A 42 -25.37 6.92 -6.61
CA ILE A 42 -24.70 8.19 -6.56
C ILE A 42 -25.57 9.20 -7.31
N ASP A 43 -25.98 10.26 -6.61
CA ASP A 43 -26.88 11.28 -7.17
C ASP A 43 -26.23 12.20 -8.21
N TYR A 44 -24.93 12.07 -8.38
CA TYR A 44 -24.15 12.84 -9.35
C TYR A 44 -23.52 11.88 -10.35
N PRO A 45 -23.24 12.31 -11.58
CA PRO A 45 -22.29 11.63 -12.43
C PRO A 45 -20.91 11.73 -11.76
N ILE A 46 -20.72 10.98 -10.69
CA ILE A 46 -19.41 10.74 -10.14
C ILE A 46 -18.66 10.09 -11.27
N LEU A 47 -17.73 10.84 -11.77
CA LEU A 47 -16.88 10.40 -12.83
C LEU A 47 -16.27 9.08 -12.38
N SER A 48 -16.39 8.08 -13.18
CA SER A 48 -15.78 6.75 -13.06
C SER A 48 -14.25 6.79 -12.83
N ASN A 49 -13.70 7.94 -12.53
CA ASN A 49 -12.28 8.28 -12.49
C ASN A 49 -11.85 8.94 -11.20
N TYR A 50 -12.32 8.48 -10.06
CA TYR A 50 -11.56 8.76 -8.85
C TYR A 50 -10.20 8.07 -8.98
N VAL A 51 -9.16 8.86 -9.07
CA VAL A 51 -7.78 8.36 -9.17
C VAL A 51 -7.43 7.48 -7.98
N ARG A 52 -8.14 7.65 -6.87
CA ARG A 52 -7.94 6.92 -5.63
C ARG A 52 -9.18 6.92 -4.76
N LEU A 53 -9.41 5.80 -4.06
CA LEU A 53 -10.44 5.65 -3.05
C LEU A 53 -9.78 5.38 -1.69
N VAL A 54 -10.22 6.11 -0.67
CA VAL A 54 -9.71 6.01 0.71
C VAL A 54 -10.88 5.67 1.64
N PRO A 55 -10.78 4.65 2.50
CA PRO A 55 -11.81 4.37 3.49
C PRO A 55 -11.80 5.44 4.59
N TYR A 56 -12.99 5.82 5.03
CA TYR A 56 -13.20 6.74 6.13
C TYR A 56 -14.34 6.24 7.00
N ALA A 57 -14.09 6.02 8.28
CA ALA A 57 -15.12 5.60 9.22
C ALA A 57 -15.46 6.73 10.20
N ARG A 58 -16.75 6.98 10.37
CA ARG A 58 -17.26 8.02 11.30
C ARG A 58 -18.57 7.56 11.90
N ASN A 59 -18.70 7.64 13.22
CA ASN A 59 -19.92 7.27 13.95
C ASN A 59 -20.47 5.87 13.65
N GLY A 60 -19.60 4.91 13.33
CA GLY A 60 -19.99 3.55 12.96
C GLY A 60 -20.44 3.38 11.50
N GLU A 61 -20.41 4.42 10.70
CA GLU A 61 -20.65 4.37 9.26
C GLU A 61 -19.32 4.33 8.50
N LEU A 62 -19.30 3.58 7.40
CA LEU A 62 -18.17 3.50 6.49
C LEU A 62 -18.44 4.34 5.25
N PHE A 63 -17.52 5.24 4.97
CA PHE A 63 -17.48 6.04 3.75
C PHE A 63 -16.30 5.59 2.90
N VAL A 64 -16.46 5.72 1.61
CA VAL A 64 -15.34 5.78 0.66
C VAL A 64 -15.20 7.21 0.18
N VAL A 65 -13.97 7.71 0.20
CA VAL A 65 -13.66 9.09 -0.17
C VAL A 65 -12.88 9.09 -1.46
N GLY A 66 -13.32 9.90 -2.42
CA GLY A 66 -12.65 10.14 -3.67
C GLY A 66 -12.47 11.63 -3.94
N TYR A 67 -11.39 12.00 -4.65
CA TYR A 67 -11.20 13.38 -5.09
C TYR A 67 -11.78 13.58 -6.49
N ASN A 68 -12.77 14.48 -6.59
CA ASN A 68 -13.35 14.91 -7.85
C ASN A 68 -12.61 16.14 -8.37
N HIS A 69 -11.71 15.95 -9.33
CA HIS A 69 -10.88 17.03 -9.84
C HIS A 69 -11.60 17.98 -10.82
N PHE A 70 -12.76 17.60 -11.34
CA PHE A 70 -13.56 18.49 -12.19
C PHE A 70 -14.30 19.54 -11.36
N GLU A 71 -14.96 19.10 -10.31
CA GLU A 71 -15.73 19.97 -9.43
C GLU A 71 -14.89 20.52 -8.28
N HIS A 72 -13.72 19.92 -8.03
CA HIS A 72 -12.76 20.37 -7.04
C HIS A 72 -13.22 20.20 -5.59
N TYR A 73 -13.71 18.99 -5.26
CA TYR A 73 -14.11 18.63 -3.92
C TYR A 73 -13.76 17.16 -3.63
N TYR A 74 -13.81 16.81 -2.35
CA TYR A 74 -13.75 15.42 -1.90
C TYR A 74 -15.16 14.92 -1.66
N ASP A 75 -15.54 13.82 -2.34
CA ASP A 75 -16.79 13.13 -2.12
C ASP A 75 -16.64 12.07 -1.05
N PHE A 76 -17.58 12.09 -0.10
CA PHE A 76 -17.72 11.10 0.95
C PHE A 76 -18.96 10.27 0.68
N VAL A 77 -18.79 9.13 0.04
CA VAL A 77 -19.88 8.24 -0.33
C VAL A 77 -20.10 7.22 0.79
N ASN A 78 -21.28 7.25 1.40
CA ASN A 78 -21.63 6.39 2.52
C ASN A 78 -21.95 4.96 2.03
N LEU A 79 -21.09 4.01 2.35
CA LEU A 79 -21.29 2.59 2.00
C LEU A 79 -22.28 1.87 2.92
N SER A 80 -22.66 2.50 4.03
CA SER A 80 -23.67 1.95 4.95
C SER A 80 -25.12 2.32 4.57
N GLY A 81 -25.30 3.08 3.48
CA GLY A 81 -26.60 3.49 2.96
C GLY A 81 -27.16 4.77 3.59
N GLY A 82 -26.35 5.52 4.32
CA GLY A 82 -26.69 6.82 4.87
C GLY A 82 -26.47 7.98 3.90
N GLU A 83 -26.46 9.19 4.43
CA GLU A 83 -26.29 10.43 3.67
C GLU A 83 -24.85 10.54 3.14
N HIS A 84 -24.70 11.01 1.90
CA HIS A 84 -23.43 11.39 1.28
C HIS A 84 -23.16 12.87 1.55
N PHE A 85 -21.88 13.24 1.57
CA PHE A 85 -21.52 14.66 1.68
C PHE A 85 -20.21 14.93 0.92
N SER A 86 -19.94 16.22 0.65
CA SER A 86 -18.72 16.65 -0.02
C SER A 86 -18.02 17.74 0.79
N VAL A 87 -16.69 17.79 0.65
CA VAL A 87 -15.85 18.86 1.19
C VAL A 87 -15.31 19.67 0.01
N GLU A 88 -15.88 20.85 -0.19
CA GLU A 88 -15.46 21.77 -1.25
C GLU A 88 -14.16 22.49 -0.87
N MET A 89 -13.33 22.75 -1.89
CA MET A 89 -12.07 23.49 -1.74
C MET A 89 -12.06 24.71 -2.64
N GLU A 90 -11.38 25.75 -2.21
CA GLU A 90 -11.13 26.92 -3.05
C GLU A 90 -10.04 26.60 -4.09
N LYS A 91 -10.26 27.00 -5.35
CA LYS A 91 -9.28 26.85 -6.43
C LYS A 91 -8.19 27.92 -6.38
N GLU A 92 -8.53 29.10 -5.87
CA GLU A 92 -7.67 30.29 -5.86
C GLU A 92 -7.70 30.98 -4.49
N GLY A 93 -6.78 31.89 -4.26
CA GLY A 93 -6.70 32.64 -3.01
C GLY A 93 -5.88 31.95 -1.91
N PRO A 94 -5.96 32.45 -0.67
CA PRO A 94 -5.16 31.91 0.45
C PRO A 94 -5.46 30.46 0.78
N ASP A 95 -6.71 30.03 0.60
CA ASP A 95 -7.18 28.67 0.81
C ASP A 95 -7.20 27.84 -0.49
N GLY A 96 -6.77 28.41 -1.62
CA GLY A 96 -6.73 27.74 -2.91
C GLY A 96 -5.78 26.55 -2.90
N VAL A 97 -6.26 25.39 -3.36
CA VAL A 97 -5.49 24.14 -3.42
C VAL A 97 -5.72 23.47 -4.77
N LEU A 98 -4.65 23.20 -5.49
CA LEU A 98 -4.68 22.33 -6.66
C LEU A 98 -4.12 20.97 -6.24
N VAL A 99 -4.96 19.96 -6.17
CA VAL A 99 -4.55 18.59 -5.80
C VAL A 99 -3.94 17.92 -7.02
N SER A 100 -2.70 17.46 -6.90
CA SER A 100 -1.96 16.78 -7.97
C SER A 100 -1.61 15.34 -7.65
N GLY A 101 -1.98 14.84 -6.47
CA GLY A 101 -1.55 13.53 -6.01
C GLY A 101 -2.45 12.90 -4.97
N GLY A 102 -1.89 11.92 -4.27
CA GLY A 102 -2.60 11.18 -3.24
C GLY A 102 -3.08 12.04 -2.08
N PHE A 103 -4.08 11.56 -1.39
CA PHE A 103 -4.64 12.18 -0.21
C PHE A 103 -4.93 11.14 0.88
N TRP A 104 -5.16 11.63 2.08
CA TRP A 104 -5.53 10.86 3.25
C TRP A 104 -6.57 11.64 4.08
N VAL A 105 -7.47 10.93 4.75
CA VAL A 105 -8.60 11.51 5.48
C VAL A 105 -8.69 10.92 6.89
N ASN A 106 -8.98 11.76 7.88
CA ASN A 106 -9.44 11.35 9.20
C ASN A 106 -10.65 12.20 9.63
N GLU A 107 -11.03 12.10 10.90
CA GLU A 107 -12.21 12.82 11.41
C GLU A 107 -12.09 14.36 11.32
N ASP A 108 -10.88 14.90 11.41
CA ASP A 108 -10.63 16.34 11.53
C ASP A 108 -9.98 16.95 10.29
N TYR A 109 -9.26 16.15 9.48
CA TYR A 109 -8.37 16.64 8.44
C TYR A 109 -8.43 15.82 7.17
N ILE A 110 -8.20 16.51 6.06
CA ILE A 110 -7.77 15.91 4.80
C ILE A 110 -6.34 16.38 4.55
N VAL A 111 -5.42 15.45 4.39
CA VAL A 111 -4.05 15.77 3.96
C VAL A 111 -3.94 15.41 2.50
N CYS A 112 -3.62 16.36 1.65
CA CYS A 112 -3.48 16.14 0.22
C CYS A 112 -2.16 16.68 -0.29
N ARG A 113 -1.71 16.12 -1.38
CA ARG A 113 -0.54 16.59 -2.09
C ARG A 113 -0.92 17.58 -3.19
N ASN A 114 -0.07 18.60 -3.32
CA ASN A 114 -0.03 19.45 -4.50
C ASN A 114 1.41 19.53 -5.05
N ASP A 115 1.62 20.29 -6.13
CA ASP A 115 2.93 20.39 -6.80
C ASP A 115 4.02 21.03 -5.94
N VAL A 116 3.63 21.77 -4.90
CA VAL A 116 4.56 22.52 -4.04
C VAL A 116 4.71 21.91 -2.62
N GLY A 117 4.04 20.79 -2.33
CA GLY A 117 4.17 20.13 -1.03
C GLY A 117 2.94 19.35 -0.57
N LEU A 118 2.68 19.36 0.74
CA LEU A 118 1.46 18.84 1.34
C LEU A 118 0.60 19.98 1.87
N VAL A 119 -0.70 19.78 1.78
CA VAL A 119 -1.70 20.69 2.32
C VAL A 119 -2.59 19.93 3.29
N VAL A 120 -2.76 20.47 4.47
CA VAL A 120 -3.71 20.00 5.49
C VAL A 120 -4.94 20.87 5.44
N LEU A 121 -6.07 20.26 5.13
CA LEU A 121 -7.39 20.89 5.09
C LEU A 121 -8.20 20.47 6.30
N GLY A 122 -9.03 21.37 6.83
CA GLY A 122 -10.11 20.98 7.72
C GLY A 122 -11.26 20.35 6.94
N MET A 123 -12.20 19.73 7.64
CA MET A 123 -13.43 19.19 7.05
C MET A 123 -14.39 20.29 6.54
N ASP A 124 -14.05 21.56 6.71
CA ASP A 124 -14.70 22.73 6.12
C ASP A 124 -14.04 23.20 4.81
N GLY A 125 -13.09 22.42 4.27
CA GLY A 125 -12.36 22.71 3.04
C GLY A 125 -11.27 23.78 3.16
N LYS A 126 -11.08 24.38 4.35
CA LYS A 126 -10.10 25.45 4.55
C LYS A 126 -8.73 24.93 4.89
N VAL A 127 -7.73 25.59 4.35
CA VAL A 127 -6.32 25.28 4.63
C VAL A 127 -5.99 25.53 6.11
N ARG A 128 -5.51 24.54 6.81
CA ARG A 128 -5.00 24.63 8.17
C ARG A 128 -3.47 24.77 8.20
N HIS A 129 -2.81 24.07 7.31
CA HIS A 129 -1.36 24.05 7.28
C HIS A 129 -0.85 23.70 5.87
N ARG A 130 0.32 24.24 5.51
CA ARG A 130 1.05 23.89 4.29
C ARG A 130 2.46 23.46 4.66
N ILE A 131 2.88 22.33 4.14
CA ILE A 131 4.23 21.82 4.32
C ILE A 131 4.90 21.91 2.95
N PRO A 132 5.85 22.85 2.79
CA PRO A 132 6.53 23.03 1.51
C PRO A 132 7.35 21.78 1.16
N ILE A 133 7.56 21.58 -0.13
CA ILE A 133 8.22 20.37 -0.63
C ILE A 133 9.65 20.24 -0.09
N GLU A 134 10.31 21.36 0.19
CA GLU A 134 11.68 21.40 0.74
C GLU A 134 11.74 20.72 2.12
N GLU A 135 10.69 20.81 2.93
CA GLU A 135 10.62 20.12 4.22
C GLU A 135 10.36 18.62 4.06
N LEU A 136 9.78 18.21 2.91
CA LEU A 136 9.55 16.81 2.59
C LEU A 136 10.81 16.13 2.06
N LEU A 137 11.78 16.91 1.54
CA LEU A 137 13.04 16.40 1.01
C LEU A 137 13.92 15.83 2.13
N HIS A 138 14.74 14.85 1.79
CA HIS A 138 15.80 14.40 2.68
C HIS A 138 16.95 15.43 2.68
N PRO A 139 17.65 15.65 3.82
CA PRO A 139 18.76 16.59 3.90
C PRO A 139 19.93 16.32 2.94
N THR A 140 19.96 15.14 2.31
CA THR A 140 21.02 14.69 1.40
C THR A 140 20.61 14.72 -0.08
N ASP A 141 19.76 15.63 -0.51
CA ASP A 141 19.32 15.81 -1.90
C ASP A 141 18.50 14.66 -2.48
N VAL A 142 17.50 14.27 -1.77
CA VAL A 142 16.53 13.29 -2.25
C VAL A 142 15.47 13.98 -3.09
N TYR A 143 15.30 13.54 -4.32
CA TYR A 143 14.32 14.08 -5.25
C TYR A 143 12.92 13.53 -4.97
N VAL A 144 12.09 14.27 -4.25
CA VAL A 144 10.64 14.06 -4.27
C VAL A 144 10.03 14.58 -5.59
N ASN A 145 10.68 15.55 -6.24
CA ASN A 145 10.17 16.27 -7.41
C ASN A 145 10.19 15.53 -8.76
N ARG A 146 10.84 14.38 -8.86
CA ARG A 146 10.80 13.57 -10.10
C ARG A 146 9.94 12.32 -9.99
N LEU A 147 9.28 12.17 -8.88
CA LEU A 147 8.22 11.22 -8.76
C LEU A 147 7.05 11.82 -9.51
N GLY A 148 6.97 11.50 -10.78
CA GLY A 148 5.81 11.84 -11.58
C GLY A 148 4.53 11.51 -10.83
N GLU A 149 3.41 12.01 -11.26
CA GLU A 149 2.09 11.83 -10.68
C GLU A 149 1.82 10.38 -10.22
N ASP A 150 2.47 9.40 -10.86
CA ASP A 150 2.35 7.97 -10.57
C ASP A 150 3.04 7.52 -9.26
N ALA A 151 4.13 8.13 -8.87
CA ALA A 151 4.90 7.66 -7.72
C ALA A 151 4.25 8.00 -6.38
N LEU A 152 3.39 9.00 -6.31
CA LEU A 152 2.65 9.37 -5.10
C LEU A 152 1.13 9.15 -5.26
N GLY A 153 0.64 8.85 -6.46
CA GLY A 153 -0.76 8.54 -6.71
C GLY A 153 -1.24 7.23 -6.06
N ASN A 154 -0.33 6.34 -5.72
CA ASN A 154 -0.64 5.00 -5.23
C ASN A 154 -0.27 4.76 -3.75
N TYR A 155 0.00 5.81 -2.96
CA TYR A 155 0.34 5.63 -1.55
C TYR A 155 -0.88 5.72 -0.67
N ASP A 156 -1.22 4.62 -0.07
CA ASP A 156 -2.08 4.59 1.08
C ASP A 156 -1.31 5.15 2.27
N TYR A 157 -1.63 6.37 2.62
CA TYR A 157 -1.26 6.94 3.89
C TYR A 157 -2.09 6.26 4.95
N VAL A 158 -1.51 5.38 5.71
CA VAL A 158 -2.26 4.65 6.71
C VAL A 158 -2.17 5.34 8.05
N GLN A 159 -3.32 5.49 8.63
CA GLN A 159 -3.51 6.02 9.96
C GLN A 159 -2.97 5.06 11.00
N ASN A 160 -2.17 5.57 11.91
CA ASN A 160 -1.79 4.83 13.10
C ASN A 160 -2.76 5.09 14.27
N ASP A 161 -3.31 6.29 14.36
CA ASP A 161 -4.23 6.71 15.44
C ASP A 161 -5.18 7.82 14.99
N GLY A 162 -5.42 7.93 13.70
CA GLY A 162 -6.22 8.97 13.09
C GLY A 162 -5.50 10.31 12.86
N SER A 163 -4.26 10.50 13.31
CA SER A 163 -3.53 11.77 13.13
C SER A 163 -2.28 11.69 12.27
N ARG A 164 -1.71 10.51 12.07
CA ARG A 164 -0.41 10.32 11.41
C ARG A 164 -0.55 9.92 9.96
N CYS A 165 0.25 10.57 9.13
CA CYS A 165 0.38 10.31 7.71
C CYS A 165 1.83 9.91 7.39
N PHE A 166 2.01 8.77 6.73
CA PHE A 166 3.33 8.30 6.31
C PHE A 166 3.63 8.79 4.89
N ILE A 167 4.77 9.44 4.73
CA ILE A 167 5.21 10.02 3.47
C ILE A 167 6.45 9.24 3.01
N PRO A 168 6.32 8.38 1.99
CA PRO A 168 7.48 7.65 1.49
C PRO A 168 8.50 8.60 0.90
N MET A 169 9.77 8.24 1.04
CA MET A 169 10.89 8.98 0.50
C MET A 169 11.68 8.08 -0.44
N ILE A 170 12.22 8.65 -1.49
CA ILE A 170 13.15 7.97 -2.38
C ILE A 170 14.46 8.75 -2.40
N SER A 171 15.56 8.04 -2.28
CA SER A 171 16.88 8.60 -2.52
C SER A 171 17.48 8.04 -3.78
N LEU A 172 18.04 8.92 -4.58
CA LEU A 172 18.87 8.55 -5.72
C LEU A 172 20.35 8.40 -5.34
N ARG A 173 20.72 8.58 -4.08
CA ARG A 173 22.09 8.42 -3.58
C ARG A 173 22.34 7.02 -3.07
N LYS A 174 23.45 6.43 -3.53
CA LYS A 174 23.89 5.08 -3.12
C LYS A 174 24.79 5.09 -1.89
N ASP A 175 25.40 6.22 -1.62
CA ASP A 175 26.52 6.39 -0.68
C ASP A 175 26.04 6.77 0.75
N VAL A 176 24.74 6.91 0.95
CA VAL A 176 24.16 7.30 2.24
C VAL A 176 23.03 6.38 2.66
N ASP A 177 22.89 6.19 3.95
CA ASP A 177 21.73 5.53 4.53
C ASP A 177 20.51 6.45 4.45
N VAL A 178 19.48 5.99 3.78
CA VAL A 178 18.27 6.77 3.54
C VAL A 178 17.10 6.14 4.27
N ALA A 179 16.37 6.98 5.00
CA ALA A 179 15.11 6.58 5.60
C ALA A 179 14.07 6.27 4.51
N ILE A 180 13.21 5.26 4.74
CA ILE A 180 12.16 4.89 3.78
C ILE A 180 11.05 5.95 3.69
N GLY A 181 10.95 6.85 4.66
CA GLY A 181 9.92 7.88 4.66
C GLY A 181 9.97 8.81 5.85
N LYS A 182 9.03 9.74 5.86
CA LYS A 182 8.71 10.63 6.98
C LYS A 182 7.33 10.30 7.52
N VAL A 183 7.08 10.68 8.77
CA VAL A 183 5.76 10.69 9.36
C VAL A 183 5.36 12.14 9.67
N TYR A 184 4.20 12.53 9.20
CA TYR A 184 3.57 13.79 9.55
C TYR A 184 2.46 13.52 10.57
N ASP A 185 2.49 14.22 11.69
CA ASP A 185 1.42 14.19 12.69
C ASP A 185 0.60 15.48 12.59
N ALA A 186 -0.66 15.35 12.16
CA ALA A 186 -1.54 16.48 11.93
C ALA A 186 -1.97 17.20 13.22
N LYS A 187 -1.96 16.49 14.38
CA LYS A 187 -2.31 17.11 15.68
C LYS A 187 -1.22 18.05 16.19
N THR A 188 0.02 17.67 16.00
CA THR A 188 1.18 18.45 16.47
C THR A 188 1.80 19.29 15.37
N SER A 189 1.37 19.09 14.12
CA SER A 189 1.99 19.67 12.91
C SER A 189 3.49 19.36 12.81
N SER A 190 3.91 18.20 13.32
CA SER A 190 5.29 17.77 13.30
C SER A 190 5.58 16.85 12.13
N LEU A 191 6.78 16.97 11.56
CA LEU A 191 7.29 16.13 10.49
C LEU A 191 8.61 15.50 10.94
N GLU A 192 8.66 14.17 11.02
CA GLU A 192 9.80 13.43 11.53
C GLU A 192 10.26 12.36 10.53
N LEU A 193 11.57 12.11 10.48
CA LEU A 193 12.12 10.98 9.75
C LEU A 193 11.76 9.67 10.44
N LEU A 194 11.33 8.69 9.67
CA LEU A 194 11.18 7.32 10.18
C LEU A 194 12.57 6.73 10.44
N PRO A 195 12.80 6.10 11.60
CA PRO A 195 14.07 5.44 11.91
C PRO A 195 14.20 4.08 11.21
N ILE A 196 13.77 3.99 9.96
CA ILE A 196 13.74 2.78 9.15
C ILE A 196 14.50 3.09 7.86
N LEU A 197 15.53 2.32 7.58
CA LEU A 197 16.38 2.51 6.41
C LEU A 197 15.97 1.60 5.26
N TYR A 198 16.27 2.01 4.05
CA TYR A 198 16.15 1.18 2.87
C TYR A 198 17.00 -0.08 3.02
N PRO A 199 16.44 -1.28 2.71
CA PRO A 199 17.25 -2.49 2.62
C PRO A 199 18.31 -2.37 1.51
N ASP A 200 19.52 -2.90 1.74
CA ASP A 200 20.61 -2.85 0.76
C ASP A 200 20.23 -3.42 -0.60
N SER A 201 19.43 -4.48 -0.62
CA SER A 201 18.94 -5.11 -1.84
C SER A 201 18.04 -4.19 -2.69
N ILE A 202 17.38 -3.21 -2.08
CA ILE A 202 16.51 -2.25 -2.75
C ILE A 202 17.29 -0.95 -3.06
N ARG A 203 18.08 -0.47 -2.11
CA ARG A 203 18.87 0.76 -2.23
C ARG A 203 19.74 0.81 -3.49
N ASN A 204 20.21 -0.33 -3.95
CA ASN A 204 21.05 -0.43 -5.14
C ASN A 204 20.28 -0.37 -6.47
N LEU A 205 18.93 -0.33 -6.44
CA LEU A 205 18.05 -0.38 -7.61
C LEU A 205 17.49 0.99 -8.04
N TYR A 206 18.13 2.04 -7.70
CA TYR A 206 17.74 3.46 -7.70
C TYR A 206 17.23 4.07 -9.03
N GLN A 207 17.23 3.33 -10.12
CA GLN A 207 16.88 3.89 -11.44
C GLN A 207 15.39 3.81 -11.81
N VAL A 208 14.57 3.11 -11.01
CA VAL A 208 13.17 2.86 -11.29
C VAL A 208 12.34 3.25 -10.06
N ASN A 209 11.95 4.52 -10.02
CA ASN A 209 11.41 5.15 -8.82
C ASN A 209 10.10 4.52 -8.33
N SER A 210 9.15 4.23 -9.22
CA SER A 210 7.84 3.67 -8.85
C SER A 210 7.96 2.27 -8.23
N LEU A 211 8.89 1.45 -8.72
CA LEU A 211 9.07 0.08 -8.27
C LEU A 211 9.88 -0.05 -6.97
N ILE A 212 10.68 0.96 -6.61
CA ILE A 212 11.46 0.96 -5.37
C ILE A 212 10.85 1.81 -4.26
N THR A 213 9.75 2.49 -4.52
CA THR A 213 9.07 3.24 -3.48
C THR A 213 8.35 2.30 -2.52
N PRO A 214 8.53 2.47 -1.20
CA PRO A 214 7.87 1.62 -0.23
C PRO A 214 6.38 1.89 -0.17
N TYR A 215 5.59 0.84 -0.15
CA TYR A 215 4.22 0.87 0.35
C TYR A 215 4.26 0.69 1.86
N MET A 216 3.62 1.59 2.61
CA MET A 216 3.67 1.59 4.07
C MET A 216 2.27 1.64 4.68
N ASN A 217 2.06 0.81 5.70
CA ASN A 217 0.86 0.78 6.51
C ASN A 217 1.22 0.89 7.98
N GLY A 218 0.69 1.87 8.69
CA GLY A 218 0.89 2.05 10.13
C GLY A 218 -0.21 1.38 10.95
N TYR A 219 0.19 0.81 12.08
CA TYR A 219 -0.68 0.23 13.08
C TYR A 219 -0.25 0.74 14.46
N ALA A 220 -1.07 0.53 15.49
CA ALA A 220 -0.80 1.04 16.84
C ALA A 220 0.59 0.67 17.40
N ASP A 221 1.10 -0.52 17.06
CA ASP A 221 2.34 -1.07 17.59
C ASP A 221 3.43 -1.28 16.53
N ARG A 222 3.12 -1.14 15.24
CA ARG A 222 4.04 -1.48 14.14
C ARG A 222 3.81 -0.68 12.87
N ILE A 223 4.82 -0.69 12.00
CA ILE A 223 4.71 -0.25 10.61
C ILE A 223 4.98 -1.47 9.73
N VAL A 224 4.05 -1.80 8.83
CA VAL A 224 4.24 -2.84 7.82
C VAL A 224 4.54 -2.16 6.50
N TYR A 225 5.61 -2.58 5.84
CA TYR A 225 5.99 -2.01 4.56
C TYR A 225 6.57 -3.06 3.62
N ASN A 226 6.46 -2.80 2.34
CA ASN A 226 7.03 -3.64 1.29
C ASN A 226 7.39 -2.80 0.05
N PHE A 227 8.10 -3.42 -0.88
CA PHE A 227 8.48 -2.80 -2.15
C PHE A 227 7.82 -3.55 -3.31
N PRO A 228 7.35 -2.85 -4.36
CA PRO A 228 6.66 -3.48 -5.49
C PRO A 228 7.43 -4.62 -6.15
N ILE A 229 8.75 -4.51 -6.21
CA ILE A 229 9.64 -5.47 -6.88
C ILE A 229 10.07 -6.67 -6.03
N SER A 230 9.61 -6.78 -4.77
CA SER A 230 10.14 -7.77 -3.84
C SER A 230 9.04 -8.56 -3.14
N SER A 231 9.24 -9.88 -3.04
CA SER A 231 8.38 -10.76 -2.23
C SER A 231 8.44 -10.44 -0.74
N LYS A 232 9.45 -9.70 -0.28
CA LYS A 232 9.65 -9.43 1.14
C LYS A 232 8.66 -8.40 1.68
N VAL A 233 8.11 -8.71 2.84
CA VAL A 233 7.32 -7.80 3.67
C VAL A 233 8.08 -7.55 4.97
N TYR A 234 8.16 -6.31 5.37
CA TYR A 234 8.89 -5.85 6.54
C TYR A 234 7.89 -5.37 7.59
N CYS A 235 8.13 -5.74 8.84
CA CYS A 235 7.35 -5.32 9.99
C CYS A 235 8.27 -4.66 11.01
N TYR A 236 8.19 -3.35 11.14
CA TYR A 236 8.93 -2.57 12.12
C TYR A 236 8.11 -2.41 13.40
N ASP A 237 8.58 -2.95 14.49
CA ASP A 237 7.96 -2.84 15.81
C ASP A 237 8.31 -1.48 16.46
N LEU A 238 7.29 -0.69 16.76
CA LEU A 238 7.45 0.67 17.29
C LEU A 238 8.01 0.69 18.72
N LYS A 239 7.82 -0.38 19.49
CA LYS A 239 8.29 -0.49 20.86
C LYS A 239 9.74 -0.97 20.92
N THR A 240 10.05 -2.06 20.24
CA THR A 240 11.39 -2.67 20.28
C THR A 240 12.36 -2.05 19.28
N LYS A 241 11.88 -1.24 18.33
CA LYS A 241 12.66 -0.63 17.24
C LYS A 241 13.39 -1.64 16.35
N LYS A 242 12.80 -2.84 16.19
CA LYS A 242 13.35 -3.93 15.37
C LYS A 242 12.46 -4.19 14.18
N THR A 243 13.10 -4.53 13.05
CA THR A 243 12.42 -4.97 11.84
C THR A 243 12.45 -6.49 11.74
N LYS A 244 11.29 -7.10 11.60
CA LYS A 244 11.12 -8.49 11.17
C LYS A 244 10.92 -8.51 9.66
N VAL A 245 11.54 -9.45 8.98
CA VAL A 245 11.37 -9.64 7.52
C VAL A 245 10.66 -10.98 7.30
N MET A 246 9.62 -10.94 6.49
CA MET A 246 8.87 -12.11 6.04
C MET A 246 9.03 -12.25 4.54
N ASP A 247 9.32 -13.45 4.05
CA ASP A 247 9.42 -13.73 2.62
C ASP A 247 8.09 -14.34 2.14
N MET A 248 7.19 -13.48 1.68
CA MET A 248 5.89 -13.86 1.13
C MET A 248 6.05 -14.17 -0.36
N ARG A 249 6.76 -15.25 -0.68
CA ARG A 249 6.99 -15.69 -2.06
C ARG A 249 5.71 -16.06 -2.75
N SER A 250 5.62 -15.69 -4.03
CA SER A 250 4.56 -16.10 -4.94
C SER A 250 5.03 -17.31 -5.77
N GLU A 251 4.11 -18.20 -6.12
CA GLU A 251 4.31 -19.22 -7.15
C GLU A 251 3.82 -18.78 -8.53
N THR A 252 3.09 -17.66 -8.58
CA THR A 252 2.42 -17.18 -9.79
C THR A 252 3.12 -16.02 -10.46
N ILE A 253 3.93 -15.25 -9.71
CA ILE A 253 4.68 -14.12 -10.26
C ILE A 253 6.15 -14.17 -9.81
N PRO A 254 7.07 -13.50 -10.53
CA PRO A 254 8.46 -13.36 -10.10
C PRO A 254 8.58 -12.73 -8.72
N ASN A 255 9.42 -13.32 -7.85
CA ASN A 255 9.63 -12.86 -6.48
C ASN A 255 10.64 -11.72 -6.36
N ALA A 256 11.30 -11.41 -7.47
CA ALA A 256 12.14 -10.24 -7.66
C ALA A 256 12.10 -9.87 -9.14
N VAL A 257 12.14 -8.58 -9.43
CA VAL A 257 12.22 -8.08 -10.81
C VAL A 257 13.69 -7.90 -11.19
N ASP A 258 14.08 -8.33 -12.38
CA ASP A 258 15.41 -8.05 -12.92
C ASP A 258 15.49 -6.58 -13.37
N MET A 259 16.17 -5.78 -12.56
CA MET A 259 16.32 -4.35 -12.80
C MET A 259 17.39 -4.01 -13.84
N GLU A 260 18.22 -4.98 -14.27
CA GLU A 260 19.21 -4.74 -15.32
C GLU A 260 18.56 -4.41 -16.66
N GLU A 261 17.40 -5.03 -16.91
CA GLU A 261 16.63 -4.80 -18.12
C GLU A 261 16.19 -3.32 -18.28
N PHE A 262 15.87 -2.66 -17.16
CA PHE A 262 15.42 -1.26 -17.17
C PHE A 262 16.53 -0.22 -17.32
N LYS A 263 17.79 -0.58 -17.07
CA LYS A 263 18.91 0.37 -17.02
C LYS A 263 19.17 1.11 -18.33
N ASN A 264 18.93 0.43 -19.45
CA ASN A 264 19.24 0.94 -20.80
C ASN A 264 18.01 1.42 -21.56
N MET A 265 16.84 1.46 -20.94
CA MET A 265 15.61 1.94 -21.54
C MET A 265 15.55 3.47 -21.52
N ASP A 266 15.02 4.08 -22.59
CA ASP A 266 14.59 5.48 -22.54
C ASP A 266 13.44 5.67 -21.55
N TRP A 267 13.15 6.91 -21.18
CA TRP A 267 12.15 7.22 -20.15
C TRP A 267 10.75 6.68 -20.48
N PHE A 268 10.29 6.87 -21.72
CA PHE A 268 8.95 6.46 -22.14
C PHE A 268 8.79 4.94 -22.13
N ARG A 269 9.76 4.24 -22.74
CA ARG A 269 9.76 2.78 -22.75
C ARG A 269 9.83 2.21 -21.34
N ARG A 270 10.65 2.80 -20.46
CA ARG A 270 10.75 2.41 -19.06
C ARG A 270 9.41 2.54 -18.34
N MET A 271 8.71 3.66 -18.48
CA MET A 271 7.39 3.87 -17.89
C MET A 271 6.38 2.80 -18.34
N MET A 272 6.35 2.48 -19.64
CA MET A 272 5.48 1.44 -20.19
C MET A 272 5.82 0.04 -19.66
N GLU A 273 7.10 -0.30 -19.56
CA GLU A 273 7.56 -1.60 -19.04
C GLU A 273 7.30 -1.71 -17.53
N GLU A 274 7.44 -0.63 -16.76
CA GLU A 274 7.08 -0.60 -15.33
C GLU A 274 5.62 -0.96 -15.13
N ASP A 275 4.71 -0.44 -15.94
CA ASP A 275 3.28 -0.73 -15.87
C ASP A 275 2.94 -2.18 -16.26
N MET A 276 3.72 -2.79 -17.13
CA MET A 276 3.54 -4.17 -17.55
C MET A 276 4.21 -5.19 -16.61
N THR A 277 5.12 -4.73 -15.78
CA THR A 277 5.91 -5.60 -14.90
C THR A 277 5.08 -6.14 -13.74
N SER A 278 5.37 -7.40 -13.36
CA SER A 278 4.81 -7.99 -12.15
C SER A 278 5.16 -7.15 -10.93
N ARG A 279 4.17 -6.90 -10.06
CA ARG A 279 4.39 -6.10 -8.86
C ARG A 279 3.54 -6.54 -7.69
N PHE A 280 4.10 -6.38 -6.51
CA PHE A 280 3.41 -6.53 -5.25
C PHE A 280 2.89 -5.17 -4.78
N LEU A 281 1.62 -5.09 -4.44
CA LEU A 281 1.04 -3.89 -3.85
C LEU A 281 1.28 -3.86 -2.34
N TRP A 282 0.71 -2.90 -1.64
CA TRP A 282 0.91 -2.73 -0.20
C TRP A 282 0.43 -3.93 0.62
N ALA A 283 1.18 -4.25 1.66
CA ALA A 283 0.84 -5.31 2.59
C ALA A 283 -0.03 -4.77 3.73
N HIS A 284 -1.11 -5.46 4.04
CA HIS A 284 -1.98 -5.20 5.19
C HIS A 284 -1.76 -6.27 6.27
N TYR A 285 -1.85 -5.87 7.53
CA TYR A 285 -1.80 -6.77 8.68
C TYR A 285 -3.12 -6.75 9.43
N SER A 286 -3.69 -7.92 9.69
CA SER A 286 -4.84 -8.06 10.59
C SER A 286 -4.39 -8.52 11.96
N ALA A 287 -4.61 -7.67 12.97
CA ALA A 287 -4.32 -8.01 14.36
C ALA A 287 -5.24 -9.12 14.90
N LYS A 288 -6.46 -9.25 14.34
CA LYS A 288 -7.43 -10.28 14.75
C LYS A 288 -6.99 -11.67 14.30
N SER A 289 -6.56 -11.82 13.05
CA SER A 289 -6.15 -13.12 12.49
C SER A 289 -4.66 -13.43 12.72
N GLY A 290 -3.82 -12.41 12.92
CA GLY A 290 -2.36 -12.53 12.90
C GLY A 290 -1.80 -12.84 11.52
N LYS A 291 -2.53 -12.48 10.47
CA LYS A 291 -2.15 -12.73 9.07
C LYS A 291 -1.78 -11.44 8.36
N TYR A 292 -0.98 -11.60 7.30
CA TYR A 292 -0.66 -10.54 6.36
C TYR A 292 -1.34 -10.81 5.02
N TYR A 293 -1.83 -9.77 4.39
CA TYR A 293 -2.55 -9.80 3.13
C TYR A 293 -1.89 -8.85 2.15
N ARG A 294 -1.79 -9.24 0.88
CA ARG A 294 -1.20 -8.42 -0.16
C ARG A 294 -1.79 -8.77 -1.52
N VAL A 295 -2.17 -7.77 -2.29
CA VAL A 295 -2.52 -7.96 -3.70
C VAL A 295 -1.26 -7.89 -4.54
N HIS A 296 -1.17 -8.73 -5.56
CA HIS A 296 -0.13 -8.64 -6.56
C HIS A 296 -0.67 -8.83 -7.97
N PHE A 297 0.04 -8.25 -8.93
CA PHE A 297 -0.26 -8.36 -10.34
C PHE A 297 0.78 -9.22 -11.04
N ALA A 298 0.32 -10.12 -11.91
CA ALA A 298 1.20 -10.77 -12.87
C ALA A 298 1.60 -9.78 -13.98
N SER A 299 2.77 -10.00 -14.59
CA SER A 299 3.18 -9.26 -15.79
C SER A 299 2.18 -9.42 -16.92
N ARG A 300 2.08 -8.40 -17.75
CA ARG A 300 1.27 -8.40 -18.98
C ARG A 300 2.18 -8.61 -20.19
N GLU A 301 1.69 -9.31 -21.19
CA GLU A 301 2.42 -9.48 -22.46
C GLU A 301 2.38 -8.22 -23.32
N ASN A 302 1.31 -7.44 -23.23
CA ASN A 302 1.18 -6.17 -23.90
C ASN A 302 0.26 -5.21 -23.11
N PHE A 303 0.38 -3.92 -23.36
CA PHE A 303 -0.34 -2.87 -22.66
C PHE A 303 -1.86 -2.90 -22.90
N GLU A 304 -2.30 -3.38 -24.05
CA GLU A 304 -3.72 -3.41 -24.45
C GLU A 304 -4.47 -4.58 -23.79
N ASP A 305 -3.75 -5.59 -23.31
CA ASP A 305 -4.32 -6.81 -22.74
C ASP A 305 -4.73 -6.65 -21.27
N LYS A 306 -5.57 -5.65 -20.99
CA LYS A 306 -6.10 -5.39 -19.65
C LYS A 306 -6.96 -6.55 -19.13
N ALA A 307 -7.65 -7.27 -20.01
CA ALA A 307 -8.54 -8.36 -19.65
C ALA A 307 -7.80 -9.59 -19.08
N ASN A 308 -6.54 -9.79 -19.47
CA ASN A 308 -5.70 -10.91 -19.04
C ASN A 308 -4.76 -10.53 -17.87
N ASN A 309 -4.91 -9.35 -17.29
CA ASN A 309 -4.13 -8.94 -16.14
C ASN A 309 -4.54 -9.75 -14.91
N LYS A 310 -3.88 -10.87 -14.68
CA LYS A 310 -4.14 -11.73 -13.53
C LYS A 310 -3.72 -11.02 -12.25
N ARG A 311 -4.63 -11.01 -11.28
CA ARG A 311 -4.45 -10.43 -9.96
C ARG A 311 -4.67 -11.51 -8.91
N TYR A 312 -3.88 -11.46 -7.88
CA TYR A 312 -3.96 -12.44 -6.79
C TYR A 312 -4.00 -11.73 -5.45
N LEU A 313 -4.82 -12.24 -4.54
CA LEU A 313 -4.77 -11.90 -3.13
C LEU A 313 -3.94 -12.94 -2.41
N MET A 314 -2.79 -12.53 -1.90
CA MET A 314 -1.90 -13.38 -1.12
C MET A 314 -2.19 -13.25 0.36
N VAL A 315 -2.25 -14.37 1.06
CA VAL A 315 -2.44 -14.48 2.50
C VAL A 315 -1.26 -15.22 3.11
N TYR A 316 -0.60 -14.61 4.08
CA TYR A 316 0.48 -15.22 4.85
C TYR A 316 0.09 -15.34 6.31
N ASP A 317 0.09 -16.56 6.84
CA ASP A 317 -0.15 -16.83 8.26
C ASP A 317 1.18 -16.81 9.02
N GLU A 318 1.34 -15.83 9.92
CA GLU A 318 2.58 -15.63 10.68
C GLU A 318 2.91 -16.79 11.62
N LYS A 319 1.90 -17.54 12.08
CA LYS A 319 2.08 -18.63 13.05
C LYS A 319 2.54 -19.93 12.37
N THR A 320 1.99 -20.21 11.20
CA THR A 320 2.26 -21.46 10.47
C THR A 320 3.30 -21.30 9.37
N GLY A 321 3.53 -20.07 8.90
CA GLY A 321 4.32 -19.79 7.71
C GLY A 321 3.61 -20.17 6.41
N GLU A 322 2.34 -20.57 6.46
CA GLU A 322 1.56 -20.95 5.28
C GLU A 322 1.27 -19.74 4.40
N ILE A 323 1.36 -19.94 3.07
CA ILE A 323 1.02 -18.95 2.06
C ILE A 323 -0.10 -19.51 1.20
N LYS A 324 -1.13 -18.70 0.99
CA LYS A 324 -2.21 -18.95 0.03
C LYS A 324 -2.29 -17.80 -0.96
N GLU A 325 -2.47 -18.13 -2.23
CA GLU A 325 -2.71 -17.15 -3.30
C GLU A 325 -4.08 -17.41 -3.90
N TYR A 326 -4.96 -16.40 -3.90
CA TYR A 326 -6.29 -16.48 -4.47
C TYR A 326 -6.34 -15.69 -5.78
N LEU A 327 -6.55 -16.38 -6.90
CA LEU A 327 -6.82 -15.72 -8.18
C LEU A 327 -8.13 -14.92 -8.08
N LEU A 328 -8.04 -13.62 -8.30
CA LEU A 328 -9.16 -12.71 -8.25
C LEU A 328 -9.94 -12.72 -9.58
N PRO A 329 -11.27 -12.52 -9.55
CA PRO A 329 -12.07 -12.33 -10.75
C PRO A 329 -11.57 -11.18 -11.62
N ALA A 330 -11.55 -11.38 -12.94
CA ALA A 330 -11.03 -10.38 -13.91
C ALA A 330 -11.78 -9.03 -13.83
N ARG A 331 -13.04 -9.04 -13.39
CA ARG A 331 -13.87 -7.84 -13.25
C ARG A 331 -13.53 -6.93 -12.08
N PHE A 332 -12.67 -7.37 -11.16
CA PHE A 332 -12.20 -6.50 -10.08
C PHE A 332 -11.22 -5.50 -10.64
N SER A 333 -11.39 -4.21 -10.31
CA SER A 333 -10.45 -3.18 -10.74
C SER A 333 -9.12 -3.28 -9.97
N ALA A 334 -8.13 -2.50 -10.38
CA ALA A 334 -6.90 -2.36 -9.62
C ALA A 334 -7.10 -1.51 -8.35
N THR A 335 -8.20 -0.77 -8.29
CA THR A 335 -8.55 0.08 -7.17
C THR A 335 -9.21 -0.75 -6.07
N PHE A 336 -8.65 -0.70 -4.89
CA PHE A 336 -9.20 -1.35 -3.71
C PHE A 336 -8.78 -0.63 -2.44
N PHE A 337 -9.49 -0.89 -1.36
CA PHE A 337 -9.13 -0.45 -0.01
C PHE A 337 -9.47 -1.54 1.00
N ILE A 338 -8.93 -1.43 2.21
CA ILE A 338 -9.19 -2.36 3.30
C ILE A 338 -9.73 -1.59 4.50
N HIS A 339 -10.80 -2.10 5.08
CA HIS A 339 -11.38 -1.60 6.32
C HIS A 339 -11.90 -2.75 7.17
N ASP A 340 -11.54 -2.78 8.45
CA ASP A 340 -11.96 -3.80 9.43
C ASP A 340 -11.84 -5.26 8.96
N ASP A 341 -10.67 -5.60 8.38
CA ASP A 341 -10.40 -6.93 7.82
C ASP A 341 -11.32 -7.35 6.66
N VAL A 342 -11.94 -6.37 5.98
CA VAL A 342 -12.65 -6.57 4.73
C VAL A 342 -11.92 -5.80 3.63
N ILE A 343 -11.58 -6.48 2.54
CA ILE A 343 -11.08 -5.83 1.33
C ILE A 343 -12.23 -5.53 0.37
N TYR A 344 -12.26 -4.32 -0.14
CA TYR A 344 -13.25 -3.81 -1.07
C TYR A 344 -12.57 -3.56 -2.41
N PHE A 345 -12.92 -4.32 -3.43
CA PHE A 345 -12.47 -4.08 -4.80
C PHE A 345 -13.55 -3.35 -5.58
N ASP A 346 -13.18 -2.25 -6.20
CA ASP A 346 -14.03 -1.58 -7.16
C ASP A 346 -14.33 -2.50 -8.35
N PHE A 347 -15.58 -2.54 -8.82
CA PHE A 347 -15.94 -3.21 -10.06
C PHE A 347 -15.74 -2.26 -11.22
N ASP A 348 -15.01 -2.67 -12.24
CA ASP A 348 -14.85 -1.91 -13.48
C ASP A 348 -16.21 -1.47 -14.05
N GLY A 349 -16.41 -0.18 -14.00
CA GLY A 349 -17.49 0.67 -14.35
C GLY A 349 -18.56 0.17 -15.30
N THR A 350 -19.63 -0.35 -14.76
CA THR A 350 -20.78 -0.73 -15.55
C THR A 350 -21.91 0.31 -15.54
N ASN A 351 -21.84 1.26 -14.61
CA ASN A 351 -22.85 2.32 -14.50
C ASN A 351 -22.28 3.52 -13.72
N ASP A 352 -22.27 4.69 -14.34
CA ASP A 352 -21.78 5.94 -13.75
C ASP A 352 -22.65 6.47 -12.59
N GLU A 353 -23.84 5.91 -12.40
CA GLU A 353 -24.79 6.27 -11.34
C GLU A 353 -24.68 5.37 -10.09
N VAL A 354 -23.82 4.34 -10.12
CA VAL A 354 -23.73 3.36 -9.02
C VAL A 354 -22.27 2.97 -8.79
N LEU A 355 -21.77 3.22 -7.60
CA LEU A 355 -20.52 2.62 -7.13
C LEU A 355 -20.78 1.20 -6.63
N THR A 356 -20.05 0.25 -7.16
CA THR A 356 -20.17 -1.16 -6.75
C THR A 356 -18.80 -1.70 -6.30
N PHE A 357 -18.78 -2.33 -5.13
CA PHE A 357 -17.59 -2.99 -4.59
C PHE A 357 -17.85 -4.47 -4.34
N ALA A 358 -16.88 -5.30 -4.70
CA ALA A 358 -16.79 -6.66 -4.17
C ALA A 358 -16.20 -6.61 -2.76
N LYS A 359 -16.80 -7.35 -1.82
CA LYS A 359 -16.38 -7.43 -0.42
C LYS A 359 -15.83 -8.82 -0.14
N ILE A 360 -14.59 -8.89 0.31
CA ILE A 360 -13.96 -10.14 0.72
C ILE A 360 -13.61 -10.03 2.21
N ASP A 361 -14.22 -10.88 3.01
CA ASP A 361 -13.90 -11.02 4.43
C ASP A 361 -12.56 -11.76 4.57
N LEU A 362 -11.52 -11.03 4.95
CA LEU A 362 -10.17 -11.55 5.08
C LEU A 362 -10.06 -12.60 6.21
N MET A 363 -10.99 -12.61 7.16
CA MET A 363 -11.00 -13.60 8.24
C MET A 363 -11.42 -15.00 7.76
N LYS A 364 -12.08 -15.08 6.60
CA LYS A 364 -12.53 -16.36 6.00
C LYS A 364 -11.46 -17.00 5.09
N LEU A 365 -10.34 -16.33 4.84
CA LEU A 365 -9.25 -16.78 3.98
C LEU A 365 -8.10 -17.52 4.76
#